data_fa0ddb0c37f4adf460e27a2911a1a4da
#
_entry.id   fa0ddb0c37f4adf460e27a2911a1a4da
#
_cell.length_a   1.000
_cell.length_b   1.000
_cell.length_c   1.000
_cell.angle_alpha   90.00
_cell.angle_beta   90.00
_cell.angle_gamma   90.00
#
_symmetry.space_group_name_H-M   'P 1'
#
loop_
_entity.id
_entity.type
_entity.pdbx_description
1 polymer ?
#
loop_
_entity_poly.entity_id
_entity_poly.type
_entity_poly.pdbx_seq_one_letter_code
_entity_poly.pdbx_strand_id
1 'polypeptide(L)'
;MWRSHHKALLTRQLLTEWFNEVFVPSVKKYLEEKNLPPKALLVIDNPPAHPQRLEEDLSAEYGFIQVKFLPPNITPLIQPMDQQIISNFKKLYTKAIFQRCFEVTSDAEITLTYYWKDHFNILHCLRIIDKAWSQVSHRTMRSAWTKSGQH
;
A
#
# COMPACT_ATOMS: atom_id res chain seq x y z
N MET A 1 -3.17 -10.67 6.16
CA MET A 1 -4.44 -10.23 6.77
C MET A 1 -5.42 -9.78 5.69
N TRP A 2 -6.62 -10.34 5.61
CA TRP A 2 -7.69 -9.91 4.71
C TRP A 2 -8.84 -9.33 5.54
N ARG A 3 -9.27 -8.12 5.22
CA ARG A 3 -10.42 -7.46 5.83
C ARG A 3 -11.25 -6.80 4.73
N SER A 4 -12.54 -6.66 4.94
CA SER A 4 -13.46 -5.99 4.02
C SER A 4 -14.32 -4.97 4.76
N HIS A 5 -14.65 -3.88 4.07
CA HIS A 5 -15.57 -2.87 4.53
C HIS A 5 -16.50 -2.47 3.38
N HIS A 6 -17.81 -2.35 3.64
CA HIS A 6 -18.83 -2.14 2.60
C HIS A 6 -18.62 -0.85 1.77
N LYS A 7 -17.97 0.17 2.34
CA LYS A 7 -17.61 1.43 1.63
C LYS A 7 -16.14 1.47 1.18
N ALA A 8 -15.40 0.36 1.31
CA ALA A 8 -13.96 0.29 1.02
C ALA A 8 -13.13 1.40 1.73
N LEU A 9 -13.56 1.83 2.93
CA LEU A 9 -12.88 2.84 3.72
C LEU A 9 -11.98 2.20 4.78
N LEU A 10 -10.82 2.81 5.01
CA LEU A 10 -9.96 2.47 6.12
C LEU A 10 -10.52 3.09 7.40
N THR A 11 -11.06 2.25 8.29
CA THR A 11 -11.55 2.69 9.60
C THR A 11 -10.40 2.76 10.61
N ARG A 12 -10.62 3.49 11.74
CA ARG A 12 -9.66 3.50 12.87
C ARG A 12 -9.32 2.09 13.32
N GLN A 13 -10.32 1.25 13.52
CA GLN A 13 -10.12 -0.14 13.96
C GLN A 13 -9.23 -0.91 12.97
N LEU A 14 -9.53 -0.87 11.68
CA LEU A 14 -8.74 -1.55 10.65
C LEU A 14 -7.30 -1.03 10.59
N LEU A 15 -7.09 0.27 10.77
CA LEU A 15 -5.76 0.87 10.81
C LEU A 15 -4.98 0.39 12.05
N THR A 16 -5.60 0.38 13.21
CA THR A 16 -4.99 -0.09 14.46
C THR A 16 -4.65 -1.59 14.39
N GLU A 17 -5.57 -2.43 13.91
CA GLU A 17 -5.31 -3.86 13.69
C GLU A 17 -4.14 -4.07 12.72
N TRP A 18 -4.15 -3.39 11.58
CA TRP A 18 -3.05 -3.48 10.61
C TRP A 18 -1.71 -3.00 11.21
N PHE A 19 -1.73 -1.90 11.96
CA PHE A 19 -0.54 -1.36 12.58
C PHE A 19 0.09 -2.38 13.54
N ASN A 20 -0.71 -2.95 14.45
CA ASN A 20 -0.22 -3.87 15.48
C ASN A 20 0.12 -5.26 14.93
N GLU A 21 -0.74 -5.83 14.07
CA GLU A 21 -0.60 -7.20 13.60
C GLU A 21 0.37 -7.35 12.42
N VAL A 22 0.54 -6.30 11.61
CA VAL A 22 1.30 -6.40 10.35
C VAL A 22 2.48 -5.43 10.33
N PHE A 23 2.22 -4.14 10.53
CA PHE A 23 3.25 -3.11 10.32
C PHE A 23 4.38 -3.21 11.36
N VAL A 24 4.05 -3.17 12.63
CA VAL A 24 5.04 -3.22 13.72
C VAL A 24 5.94 -4.45 13.66
N PRO A 25 5.40 -5.69 13.55
CA PRO A 25 6.24 -6.89 13.42
C PRO A 25 7.12 -6.87 12.18
N SER A 26 6.59 -6.36 11.05
CA SER A 26 7.35 -6.29 9.78
C SER A 26 8.51 -5.30 9.88
N VAL A 27 8.27 -4.13 10.48
CA VAL A 27 9.32 -3.11 10.70
C VAL A 27 10.39 -3.63 11.64
N LYS A 28 10.00 -4.25 12.76
CA LYS A 28 10.94 -4.83 13.73
C LYS A 28 11.85 -5.85 13.06
N LYS A 29 11.25 -6.82 12.35
CA LYS A 29 12.00 -7.84 11.59
C LYS A 29 12.96 -7.21 10.58
N TYR A 30 12.51 -6.22 9.82
CA TYR A 30 13.35 -5.52 8.82
C TYR A 30 14.56 -4.83 9.47
N LEU A 31 14.34 -4.11 10.58
CA LEU A 31 15.41 -3.41 11.29
C LEU A 31 16.45 -4.39 11.84
N GLU A 32 16.00 -5.52 12.41
CA GLU A 32 16.87 -6.59 12.90
C GLU A 32 17.68 -7.24 11.76
N GLU A 33 17.02 -7.63 10.66
CA GLU A 33 17.68 -8.23 9.49
C GLU A 33 18.72 -7.31 8.83
N LYS A 34 18.52 -6.00 8.91
CA LYS A 34 19.43 -5.01 8.33
C LYS A 34 20.42 -4.41 9.32
N ASN A 35 20.42 -4.87 10.57
CA ASN A 35 21.23 -4.32 11.66
C ASN A 35 21.08 -2.77 11.77
N LEU A 36 19.85 -2.28 11.62
CA LEU A 36 19.55 -0.87 11.73
C LEU A 36 19.12 -0.51 13.17
N PRO A 37 19.34 0.74 13.60
CA PRO A 37 18.82 1.23 14.89
C PRO A 37 17.31 1.03 14.96
N PRO A 38 16.75 0.71 16.15
CA PRO A 38 15.31 0.55 16.34
C PRO A 38 14.60 1.91 16.29
N LYS A 39 14.48 2.48 15.09
CA LYS A 39 13.80 3.75 14.81
C LYS A 39 13.10 3.66 13.47
N ALA A 40 11.81 3.97 13.46
CA ALA A 40 11.02 4.04 12.24
C ALA A 40 10.05 5.23 12.28
N LEU A 41 9.77 5.79 11.12
CA LEU A 41 8.77 6.83 10.92
C LEU A 41 7.68 6.31 9.97
N LEU A 42 6.45 6.30 10.45
CA LEU A 42 5.27 6.03 9.63
C LEU A 42 4.59 7.35 9.28
N VAL A 43 4.57 7.67 7.99
CA VAL A 43 3.89 8.85 7.47
C VAL A 43 2.55 8.42 6.90
N ILE A 44 1.46 9.02 7.38
CA ILE A 44 0.10 8.70 6.96
C ILE A 44 -0.56 9.97 6.43
N ASP A 45 -1.35 9.81 5.36
CA ASP A 45 -2.25 10.86 4.89
C ASP A 45 -3.27 11.22 5.97
N ASN A 46 -3.70 12.49 6.00
CA ASN A 46 -4.66 12.99 6.98
C ASN A 46 -6.05 13.22 6.34
N PRO A 47 -6.82 12.16 6.05
CA PRO A 47 -8.19 12.35 5.59
C PRO A 47 -9.06 12.94 6.70
N PRO A 48 -10.07 13.73 6.36
CA PRO A 48 -10.95 14.42 7.32
C PRO A 48 -11.65 13.52 8.35
N ALA A 49 -11.68 12.21 8.09
CA ALA A 49 -12.32 11.20 8.94
C ALA A 49 -11.40 10.58 9.99
N HIS A 50 -10.10 10.96 10.07
CA HIS A 50 -9.24 10.42 11.10
C HIS A 50 -9.51 11.06 12.47
N PRO A 51 -9.68 10.23 13.52
CA PRO A 51 -9.90 10.73 14.86
C PRO A 51 -8.68 11.52 15.35
N GLN A 52 -8.92 12.64 16.03
CA GLN A 52 -7.91 13.33 16.82
C GLN A 52 -7.26 12.34 17.80
N ARG A 53 -5.94 12.44 18.00
CA ARG A 53 -5.10 11.60 18.87
C ARG A 53 -4.72 10.21 18.35
N LEU A 54 -5.12 9.81 17.16
CA LEU A 54 -4.67 8.51 16.63
C LEU A 54 -3.14 8.45 16.48
N GLU A 55 -2.49 9.56 16.18
CA GLU A 55 -1.03 9.68 16.12
C GLU A 55 -0.38 9.38 17.47
N GLU A 56 -0.93 9.97 18.53
CA GLU A 56 -0.44 9.77 19.91
C GLU A 56 -0.69 8.34 20.38
N ASP A 57 -1.90 7.79 20.13
CA ASP A 57 -2.26 6.43 20.52
C ASP A 57 -1.35 5.39 19.88
N LEU A 58 -1.10 5.49 18.57
CA LEU A 58 -0.22 4.56 17.86
C LEU A 58 1.26 4.73 18.23
N SER A 59 1.72 5.95 18.47
CA SER A 59 3.13 6.23 18.84
C SER A 59 3.44 5.83 20.29
N ALA A 60 2.47 5.91 21.20
CA ALA A 60 2.68 5.60 22.61
C ALA A 60 2.91 4.10 22.86
N GLU A 61 2.29 3.22 22.05
CA GLU A 61 2.35 1.77 22.24
C GLU A 61 3.74 1.19 21.87
N TYR A 62 4.43 1.80 20.89
CA TYR A 62 5.71 1.31 20.39
C TYR A 62 6.74 2.44 20.30
N GLY A 63 7.55 2.62 21.33
CA GLY A 63 8.51 3.71 21.45
C GLY A 63 9.58 3.82 20.35
N PHE A 64 9.72 2.80 19.49
CA PHE A 64 10.64 2.82 18.35
C PHE A 64 10.00 3.26 17.02
N ILE A 65 8.66 3.44 16.99
CA ILE A 65 7.92 3.90 15.81
C ILE A 65 7.29 5.25 16.10
N GLN A 66 7.66 6.25 15.33
CA GLN A 66 6.99 7.54 15.32
C GLN A 66 5.94 7.54 14.21
N VAL A 67 4.71 7.89 14.54
CA VAL A 67 3.63 8.10 13.56
C VAL A 67 3.47 9.59 13.33
N LYS A 68 3.34 10.01 12.08
CA LYS A 68 3.08 11.39 11.69
C LYS A 68 1.99 11.45 10.61
N PHE A 69 0.99 12.27 10.86
CA PHE A 69 0.01 12.64 9.86
C PHE A 69 0.48 13.84 9.05
N LEU A 70 0.31 13.75 7.74
CA LEU A 70 0.60 14.89 6.87
C LEU A 70 -0.42 16.01 7.12
N PRO A 71 0.01 17.29 7.06
CA PRO A 71 -0.92 18.40 7.15
C PRO A 71 -2.01 18.33 6.05
N PRO A 72 -3.24 18.79 6.33
CA PRO A 72 -4.29 18.80 5.33
C PRO A 72 -3.90 19.67 4.12
N ASN A 73 -4.34 19.25 2.94
CA ASN A 73 -4.12 19.95 1.65
C ASN A 73 -2.68 20.01 1.13
N ILE A 74 -1.70 19.33 1.75
CA ILE A 74 -0.33 19.27 1.27
C ILE A 74 0.04 17.87 0.75
N THR A 75 -0.83 16.91 0.94
CA THR A 75 -0.66 15.50 0.54
C THR A 75 -0.10 15.32 -0.88
N PRO A 76 -0.64 15.97 -1.95
CA PRO A 76 -0.13 15.75 -3.30
C PRO A 76 1.31 16.21 -3.51
N LEU A 77 1.81 17.10 -2.66
CA LEU A 77 3.15 17.69 -2.79
C LEU A 77 4.22 16.88 -2.04
N ILE A 78 3.89 16.37 -0.85
CA ILE A 78 4.89 15.79 0.04
C ILE A 78 4.68 14.30 0.37
N GLN A 79 3.52 13.72 0.00
CA GLN A 79 3.29 12.30 0.24
C GLN A 79 4.11 11.44 -0.75
N PRO A 80 5.07 10.62 -0.27
CA PRO A 80 5.94 9.84 -1.16
C PRO A 80 5.17 8.91 -2.08
N MET A 81 4.05 8.33 -1.61
CA MET A 81 3.23 7.42 -2.41
C MET A 81 2.64 8.10 -3.65
N ASP A 82 2.24 9.38 -3.55
CA ASP A 82 1.70 10.15 -4.67
C ASP A 82 2.80 10.65 -5.63
N GLN A 83 4.08 10.62 -5.18
CA GLN A 83 5.24 10.95 -6.00
C GLN A 83 5.64 9.80 -6.95
N GLN A 84 4.71 9.43 -7.85
CA GLN A 84 4.88 8.41 -8.90
C GLN A 84 4.81 6.94 -8.45
N ILE A 85 4.84 6.61 -7.15
CA ILE A 85 4.77 5.20 -6.71
C ILE A 85 3.43 4.59 -7.11
N ILE A 86 2.31 5.24 -6.73
CA ILE A 86 0.96 4.76 -7.04
C ILE A 86 0.74 4.70 -8.56
N SER A 87 1.16 5.72 -9.31
CA SER A 87 1.00 5.73 -10.77
C SER A 87 1.82 4.64 -11.46
N ASN A 88 3.03 4.37 -10.99
CA ASN A 88 3.86 3.28 -11.48
C ASN A 88 3.22 1.92 -11.18
N PHE A 89 2.78 1.71 -9.93
CA PHE A 89 2.05 0.51 -9.55
C PHE A 89 0.79 0.29 -10.42
N LYS A 90 -0.03 1.32 -10.63
CA LYS A 90 -1.23 1.23 -11.48
C LYS A 90 -0.89 0.80 -12.92
N LYS A 91 0.20 1.31 -13.50
CA LYS A 91 0.67 0.89 -14.83
C LYS A 91 1.07 -0.59 -14.86
N LEU A 92 1.82 -1.03 -13.86
CA LEU A 92 2.25 -2.44 -13.72
C LEU A 92 1.06 -3.37 -13.51
N TYR A 93 0.11 -2.97 -12.67
CA TYR A 93 -1.13 -3.71 -12.42
C TYR A 93 -1.98 -3.84 -13.69
N THR A 94 -2.19 -2.74 -14.41
CA THR A 94 -2.92 -2.75 -15.68
C THR A 94 -2.24 -3.64 -16.71
N LYS A 95 -0.91 -3.55 -16.84
CA LYS A 95 -0.14 -4.42 -17.73
C LYS A 95 -0.33 -5.91 -17.36
N ALA A 96 -0.24 -6.25 -16.07
CA ALA A 96 -0.38 -7.63 -15.61
C ALA A 96 -1.80 -8.18 -15.83
N ILE A 97 -2.85 -7.35 -15.66
CA ILE A 97 -4.23 -7.71 -15.99
C ILE A 97 -4.37 -8.02 -17.48
N PHE A 98 -3.93 -7.11 -18.36
CA PHE A 98 -4.04 -7.32 -19.80
C PHE A 98 -3.26 -8.56 -20.26
N GLN A 99 -2.04 -8.75 -19.74
CA GLN A 99 -1.27 -9.96 -20.02
C GLN A 99 -2.06 -11.20 -19.63
N ARG A 100 -2.68 -11.23 -18.44
CA ARG A 100 -3.50 -12.36 -18.02
C ARG A 100 -4.73 -12.57 -18.91
N CYS A 101 -5.39 -11.49 -19.32
CA CYS A 101 -6.50 -11.57 -20.27
C CYS A 101 -6.06 -12.22 -21.59
N PHE A 102 -4.94 -11.80 -22.17
CA PHE A 102 -4.40 -12.39 -23.39
C PHE A 102 -4.08 -13.87 -23.22
N GLU A 103 -3.37 -14.25 -22.15
CA GLU A 103 -3.03 -15.65 -21.87
C GLU A 103 -4.28 -16.54 -21.86
N VAL A 104 -5.36 -16.08 -21.20
CA VAL A 104 -6.59 -16.88 -21.07
C VAL A 104 -7.42 -16.93 -22.35
N THR A 105 -7.42 -15.86 -23.15
CA THR A 105 -8.22 -15.81 -24.37
C THR A 105 -7.51 -16.34 -25.62
N SER A 106 -6.18 -16.49 -25.56
CA SER A 106 -5.40 -16.99 -26.70
C SER A 106 -5.47 -18.51 -26.87
N ASP A 107 -5.58 -19.24 -25.75
CA ASP A 107 -5.53 -20.72 -25.75
C ASP A 107 -6.89 -21.40 -25.60
N ALA A 108 -7.95 -20.65 -25.37
CA ALA A 108 -9.27 -21.22 -25.13
C ALA A 108 -10.35 -20.46 -25.90
N GLU A 109 -11.44 -21.15 -26.24
CA GLU A 109 -12.67 -20.53 -26.75
C GLU A 109 -13.38 -19.64 -25.70
N ILE A 110 -12.60 -19.04 -24.80
CA ILE A 110 -13.08 -18.22 -23.68
C ILE A 110 -13.08 -16.75 -24.11
N THR A 111 -14.26 -16.14 -24.12
CA THR A 111 -14.38 -14.69 -24.34
C THR A 111 -13.96 -13.90 -23.12
N LEU A 112 -13.49 -12.65 -23.30
CA LEU A 112 -13.18 -11.75 -22.19
C LEU A 112 -14.36 -11.58 -21.23
N THR A 113 -15.59 -11.49 -21.74
CA THR A 113 -16.81 -11.36 -20.93
C THR A 113 -17.00 -12.57 -20.02
N TYR A 114 -16.80 -13.78 -20.54
CA TYR A 114 -16.90 -15.00 -19.77
C TYR A 114 -15.81 -15.09 -18.72
N TYR A 115 -14.56 -14.76 -19.09
CA TYR A 115 -13.44 -14.70 -18.14
C TYR A 115 -13.73 -13.79 -16.95
N TRP A 116 -14.20 -12.56 -17.20
CA TRP A 116 -14.47 -11.61 -16.12
C TRP A 116 -15.63 -12.00 -15.20
N LYS A 117 -16.66 -12.64 -15.73
CA LYS A 117 -17.84 -13.04 -14.96
C LYS A 117 -17.62 -14.29 -14.13
N ASP A 118 -16.99 -15.31 -14.71
CA ASP A 118 -17.01 -16.66 -14.17
C ASP A 118 -15.64 -17.15 -13.68
N HIS A 119 -14.55 -16.55 -14.17
CA HIS A 119 -13.19 -16.98 -13.84
C HIS A 119 -12.36 -15.98 -13.06
N PHE A 120 -12.60 -14.68 -13.21
CA PHE A 120 -11.85 -13.67 -12.47
C PHE A 120 -12.45 -13.47 -11.08
N ASN A 121 -11.69 -13.77 -10.05
CA ASN A 121 -12.10 -13.63 -8.65
C ASN A 121 -11.09 -12.82 -7.83
N ILE A 122 -11.43 -12.57 -6.57
CA ILE A 122 -10.59 -11.77 -5.67
C ILE A 122 -9.18 -12.36 -5.48
N LEU A 123 -9.03 -13.68 -5.51
CA LEU A 123 -7.71 -14.31 -5.39
C LEU A 123 -6.83 -14.00 -6.60
N HIS A 124 -7.40 -13.99 -7.82
CA HIS A 124 -6.68 -13.55 -9.01
C HIS A 124 -6.26 -12.09 -8.91
N CYS A 125 -7.17 -11.22 -8.43
CA CYS A 125 -6.86 -9.81 -8.19
C CYS A 125 -5.69 -9.64 -7.22
N LEU A 126 -5.70 -10.34 -6.09
CA LEU A 126 -4.64 -10.27 -5.08
C LEU A 126 -3.28 -10.75 -5.62
N ARG A 127 -3.24 -11.82 -6.40
CA ARG A 127 -2.01 -12.31 -7.05
C ARG A 127 -1.45 -11.31 -8.06
N ILE A 128 -2.32 -10.65 -8.81
CA ILE A 128 -1.90 -9.60 -9.76
C ILE A 128 -1.38 -8.38 -9.01
N ILE A 129 -2.02 -7.97 -7.90
CA ILE A 129 -1.55 -6.90 -7.02
C ILE A 129 -0.15 -7.20 -6.49
N ASP A 130 0.05 -8.39 -5.93
CA ASP A 130 1.33 -8.82 -5.39
C ASP A 130 2.43 -8.82 -6.46
N LYS A 131 2.15 -9.42 -7.63
CA LYS A 131 3.06 -9.40 -8.78
C LYS A 131 3.39 -7.98 -9.26
N ALA A 132 2.40 -7.11 -9.34
CA ALA A 132 2.62 -5.72 -9.77
C ALA A 132 3.41 -4.92 -8.74
N TRP A 133 3.12 -5.11 -7.45
CA TRP A 133 3.84 -4.43 -6.38
C TRP A 133 5.30 -4.85 -6.30
N SER A 134 5.60 -6.14 -6.43
CA SER A 134 6.98 -6.65 -6.43
C SER A 134 7.85 -6.10 -7.59
N GLN A 135 7.22 -5.58 -8.65
CA GLN A 135 7.91 -4.94 -9.77
C GLN A 135 8.18 -3.44 -9.57
N VAL A 136 7.61 -2.81 -8.52
CA VAL A 136 7.93 -1.42 -8.20
C VAL A 136 9.38 -1.34 -7.73
N SER A 137 10.22 -0.65 -8.49
CA SER A 137 11.66 -0.65 -8.26
C SER A 137 12.06 0.16 -7.01
N HIS A 138 13.16 -0.24 -6.36
CA HIS A 138 13.78 0.55 -5.28
C HIS A 138 14.16 1.97 -5.74
N ARG A 139 14.49 2.16 -7.03
CA ARG A 139 14.76 3.47 -7.59
C ARG A 139 13.52 4.36 -7.57
N THR A 140 12.35 3.81 -7.93
CA THR A 140 11.06 4.52 -7.85
C THR A 140 10.77 4.95 -6.41
N MET A 141 10.95 4.04 -5.45
CA MET A 141 10.75 4.33 -4.03
C MET A 141 11.69 5.45 -3.55
N ARG A 142 12.99 5.34 -3.79
CA ARG A 142 13.97 6.36 -3.39
C ARG A 142 13.67 7.73 -4.01
N SER A 143 13.36 7.77 -5.30
CA SER A 143 13.04 9.02 -5.99
C SER A 143 11.83 9.73 -5.39
N ALA A 144 10.81 8.98 -4.98
CA ALA A 144 9.63 9.53 -4.32
C ALA A 144 9.97 10.17 -2.96
N TRP A 145 10.75 9.49 -2.13
CA TRP A 145 11.20 10.04 -0.85
C TRP A 145 12.13 11.25 -0.98
N THR A 146 13.01 11.24 -1.98
CA THR A 146 13.89 12.39 -2.24
C THR A 146 13.08 13.64 -2.62
N LYS A 147 12.06 13.49 -3.47
CA LYS A 147 11.17 14.60 -3.85
C LYS A 147 10.39 15.15 -2.67
N SER A 148 9.86 14.28 -1.82
CA SER A 148 9.11 14.68 -0.63
C SER A 148 9.95 15.40 0.42
N GLY A 149 11.26 15.18 0.46
CA GLY A 149 12.20 15.84 1.37
C GLY A 149 12.76 17.17 0.88
N GLN A 150 12.39 17.63 -0.32
CA GLN A 150 12.87 18.90 -0.91
C GLN A 150 11.88 20.06 -0.69
N HIS A 151 10.79 19.82 0.00
CA HIS A 151 9.78 20.80 0.37
C HIS A 151 9.69 20.90 1.90
#